data_1b5fa6ebb66caa1f10b8d1e95c914a71
#
_entry.id   1b5fa6ebb66caa1f10b8d1e95c914a71
#
_cell.length_a   1.000
_cell.length_b   1.000
_cell.length_c   1.000
_cell.angle_alpha   90.00
_cell.angle_beta   90.00
_cell.angle_gamma   90.00
#
_symmetry.space_group_name_H-M   'P 1'
#
loop_
_entity.id
_entity.type
_entity.pdbx_description
1 polymer ?
#
loop_
_entity_poly.entity_id
_entity_poly.type
_entity_poly.pdbx_seq_one_letter_code
_entity_poly.pdbx_strand_id
1 'polypeptide(L)'
;MINSRILLDTSILIEYIKNDKVKLLDSLMDDATVSCCITETIISEFYFQFLKVSTGRAPATLKSSAKIKDVFETNNNYFLINVFEFLATDRTLINEVPIYMKKYNLLSNDAIILATCKLHGITQLASHDSDFIIPCQAEGIELLREEE
;
A
#
# COMPACT_ATOMS: atom_id res chain seq x y z
N MET A 1 3.83 -20.83 11.67
CA MET A 1 5.02 -19.98 11.81
C MET A 1 5.07 -19.00 10.64
N ILE A 2 5.28 -17.72 10.92
CA ILE A 2 5.45 -16.71 9.88
C ILE A 2 6.89 -16.76 9.38
N ASN A 3 7.10 -17.04 8.10
CA ASN A 3 8.41 -17.14 7.48
C ASN A 3 8.82 -15.87 6.74
N SER A 4 7.86 -15.05 6.31
CA SER A 4 8.15 -13.82 5.58
C SER A 4 7.11 -12.75 5.83
N ARG A 5 7.55 -11.50 5.73
CA ARG A 5 6.70 -10.31 5.69
C ARG A 5 6.69 -9.75 4.27
N ILE A 6 5.52 -9.37 3.82
CA ILE A 6 5.33 -8.72 2.52
C ILE A 6 4.67 -7.36 2.78
N LEU A 7 5.32 -6.29 2.34
CA LEU A 7 4.71 -4.96 2.43
C LEU A 7 3.72 -4.79 1.27
N LEU A 8 2.52 -4.33 1.59
CA LEU A 8 1.49 -4.06 0.59
C LEU A 8 1.47 -2.57 0.24
N ASP A 9 1.53 -2.28 -1.05
CA ASP A 9 1.24 -0.94 -1.58
C ASP A 9 -0.27 -0.73 -1.69
N THR A 10 -0.67 0.52 -1.66
CA THR A 10 -2.08 0.92 -1.77
C THR A 10 -2.75 0.37 -3.03
N SER A 11 -2.03 0.27 -4.14
CA SER A 11 -2.58 -0.26 -5.40
C SER A 11 -3.15 -1.67 -5.26
N ILE A 12 -2.51 -2.52 -4.44
CA ILE A 12 -3.01 -3.88 -4.16
C ILE A 12 -4.38 -3.83 -3.47
N LEU A 13 -4.50 -2.97 -2.47
CA LEU A 13 -5.73 -2.86 -1.65
C LEU A 13 -6.88 -2.25 -2.45
N ILE A 14 -6.60 -1.21 -3.22
CA ILE A 14 -7.62 -0.51 -4.00
C ILE A 14 -8.14 -1.37 -5.14
N GLU A 15 -7.28 -2.05 -5.88
CA GLU A 15 -7.72 -2.99 -6.91
C GLU A 15 -8.55 -4.13 -6.31
N TYR A 16 -8.18 -4.59 -5.11
CA TYR A 16 -8.93 -5.63 -4.42
C TYR A 16 -10.36 -5.19 -4.06
N ILE A 17 -10.54 -4.01 -3.47
CA ILE A 17 -11.88 -3.51 -3.13
C ILE A 17 -12.72 -3.15 -4.35
N LYS A 18 -12.09 -2.87 -5.49
CA LYS A 18 -12.76 -2.71 -6.78
C LYS A 18 -13.17 -4.05 -7.41
N ASN A 19 -12.84 -5.15 -6.78
CA ASN A 19 -13.00 -6.51 -7.31
C ASN A 19 -12.27 -6.72 -8.64
N ASP A 20 -11.12 -6.08 -8.79
CA ASP A 20 -10.19 -6.20 -9.89
C ASP A 20 -8.84 -6.69 -9.35
N LYS A 21 -8.10 -7.49 -10.12
CA LYS A 21 -6.78 -8.01 -9.70
C LYS A 21 -6.77 -8.51 -8.24
N VAL A 22 -7.65 -9.45 -7.93
CA VAL A 22 -7.82 -9.97 -6.56
C VAL A 22 -6.95 -11.19 -6.24
N LYS A 23 -6.43 -11.87 -7.26
CA LYS A 23 -5.77 -13.18 -7.11
C LYS A 23 -4.50 -13.13 -6.27
N LEU A 24 -3.67 -12.10 -6.47
CA LEU A 24 -2.43 -11.96 -5.72
C LEU A 24 -2.70 -11.82 -4.22
N LEU A 25 -3.58 -10.90 -3.84
CA LEU A 25 -3.87 -10.67 -2.43
C LEU A 25 -4.58 -11.87 -1.80
N ASP A 26 -5.52 -12.51 -2.49
CA ASP A 26 -6.15 -13.73 -2.01
C ASP A 26 -5.09 -14.81 -1.72
N SER A 27 -4.17 -15.02 -2.64
CA SER A 27 -3.08 -15.99 -2.49
C SER A 27 -2.19 -15.67 -1.28
N LEU A 28 -1.86 -14.39 -1.08
CA LEU A 28 -1.03 -13.98 0.06
C LEU A 28 -1.76 -14.14 1.39
N MET A 29 -3.05 -13.83 1.44
CA MET A 29 -3.85 -13.97 2.67
C MET A 29 -4.10 -15.44 3.03
N ASP A 30 -4.18 -16.32 2.05
CA ASP A 30 -4.38 -17.75 2.27
C ASP A 30 -3.10 -18.47 2.72
N ASP A 31 -1.93 -17.87 2.54
CA ASP A 31 -0.65 -18.45 2.94
C ASP A 31 -0.37 -18.15 4.41
N ALA A 32 -0.52 -19.16 5.26
CA ALA A 32 -0.30 -19.04 6.70
C ALA A 32 1.16 -18.72 7.10
N THR A 33 2.12 -18.85 6.17
CA THR A 33 3.54 -18.54 6.39
C THR A 33 3.91 -17.08 6.10
N VAL A 34 2.97 -16.32 5.54
CA VAL A 34 3.17 -14.94 5.11
C VAL A 34 2.39 -14.01 6.03
N SER A 35 3.03 -12.91 6.44
CA SER A 35 2.37 -11.77 7.07
C SER A 35 2.34 -10.61 6.09
N CYS A 36 1.15 -10.22 5.66
CA CYS A 36 0.95 -9.01 4.87
C CYS A 36 0.95 -7.79 5.79
N CYS A 37 1.74 -6.79 5.44
CA CYS A 37 2.01 -5.63 6.28
C CYS A 37 1.60 -4.34 5.59
N ILE A 38 1.15 -3.39 6.39
CA ILE A 38 0.83 -2.02 5.95
C ILE A 38 1.46 -1.00 6.91
N THR A 39 1.56 0.23 6.45
CA THR A 39 2.12 1.34 7.23
C THR A 39 1.12 2.48 7.31
N GLU A 40 1.44 3.49 8.13
CA GLU A 40 0.63 4.71 8.23
C GLU A 40 0.44 5.40 6.87
N THR A 41 1.48 5.46 6.04
CA THR A 41 1.39 6.02 4.68
C THR A 41 0.38 5.27 3.84
N ILE A 42 0.39 3.94 3.89
CA ILE A 42 -0.57 3.10 3.16
C ILE A 42 -2.00 3.32 3.67
N ILE A 43 -2.18 3.42 4.98
CA ILE A 43 -3.50 3.73 5.57
C ILE A 43 -4.01 5.07 5.05
N SER A 44 -3.18 6.10 5.04
CA SER A 44 -3.55 7.44 4.57
C SER A 44 -3.98 7.42 3.09
N GLU A 45 -3.17 6.81 2.24
CA GLU A 45 -3.50 6.69 0.81
C GLU A 45 -4.74 5.83 0.57
N PHE A 46 -4.85 4.73 1.31
CA PHE A 46 -5.99 3.83 1.18
C PHE A 46 -7.32 4.55 1.44
N TYR A 47 -7.44 5.26 2.56
CA TYR A 47 -8.68 5.96 2.87
C TYR A 47 -8.96 7.11 1.91
N PHE A 48 -7.94 7.81 1.46
CA PHE A 48 -8.11 8.85 0.44
C PHE A 48 -8.69 8.25 -0.85
N GLN A 49 -8.11 7.17 -1.33
CA GLN A 49 -8.58 6.51 -2.56
C GLN A 49 -9.90 5.77 -2.36
N PHE A 50 -10.14 5.22 -1.16
CA PHE A 50 -11.42 4.60 -0.82
C PHE A 50 -12.60 5.56 -1.01
N LEU A 51 -12.46 6.80 -0.56
CA LEU A 51 -13.47 7.83 -0.77
C LEU A 51 -13.73 8.07 -2.26
N LYS A 52 -12.66 8.18 -3.04
CA LYS A 52 -12.75 8.41 -4.48
C LYS A 52 -13.38 7.22 -5.22
N VAL A 53 -12.93 6.01 -4.93
CA VAL A 53 -13.42 4.79 -5.59
C VAL A 53 -14.87 4.51 -5.25
N SER A 54 -15.27 4.74 -4.00
CA SER A 54 -16.62 4.48 -3.53
C SER A 54 -17.67 5.43 -4.11
N THR A 55 -17.26 6.62 -4.54
CA THR A 55 -18.21 7.67 -4.96
C THR A 55 -17.99 8.17 -6.39
N GLY A 56 -16.81 7.94 -6.97
CA GLY A 56 -16.38 8.58 -8.22
C GLY A 56 -16.09 10.07 -8.08
N ARG A 57 -16.07 10.62 -6.84
CA ARG A 57 -15.87 12.04 -6.57
C ARG A 57 -14.53 12.28 -5.87
N ALA A 58 -13.97 13.47 -6.07
CA ALA A 58 -12.76 13.87 -5.36
C ALA A 58 -13.01 13.95 -3.84
N PRO A 59 -12.08 13.48 -3.00
CA PRO A 59 -12.23 13.56 -1.54
C PRO A 59 -12.48 14.98 -1.02
N ALA A 60 -11.87 15.99 -1.63
CA ALA A 60 -12.12 17.39 -1.26
C ALA A 60 -13.58 17.80 -1.47
N THR A 61 -14.24 17.30 -2.51
CA THR A 61 -15.66 17.54 -2.77
C THR A 61 -16.54 16.89 -1.70
N LEU A 62 -16.21 15.67 -1.30
CA LEU A 62 -16.92 14.97 -0.22
C LEU A 62 -16.78 15.71 1.11
N LYS A 63 -15.60 16.23 1.38
CA LYS A 63 -15.37 17.04 2.59
C LYS A 63 -16.21 18.32 2.56
N SER A 64 -16.18 19.07 1.48
CA SER A 64 -16.90 20.35 1.39
C SER A 64 -18.42 20.18 1.41
N SER A 65 -18.94 19.06 0.93
CA SER A 65 -20.38 18.74 0.96
C SER A 65 -20.81 17.94 2.19
N ALA A 66 -19.92 17.69 3.14
CA ALA A 66 -20.17 16.91 4.37
C ALA A 66 -20.71 15.49 4.10
N LYS A 67 -20.18 14.82 3.05
CA LYS A 67 -20.63 13.47 2.61
C LYS A 67 -19.72 12.33 3.05
N ILE A 68 -18.62 12.59 3.76
CA ILE A 68 -17.67 11.53 4.15
C ILE A 68 -18.35 10.45 5.02
N LYS A 69 -19.16 10.86 6.00
CA LYS A 69 -19.89 9.93 6.85
C LYS A 69 -20.76 8.96 6.03
N ASP A 70 -21.50 9.49 5.06
CA ASP A 70 -22.38 8.70 4.21
C ASP A 70 -21.62 7.62 3.43
N VAL A 71 -20.38 7.92 3.01
CA VAL A 71 -19.53 6.94 2.30
C VAL A 71 -19.24 5.74 3.18
N PHE A 72 -18.87 5.96 4.45
CA PHE A 72 -18.58 4.87 5.40
C PHE A 72 -19.84 4.10 5.80
N GLU A 73 -20.98 4.73 5.85
CA GLU A 73 -22.26 4.09 6.19
C GLU A 73 -22.78 3.20 5.06
N THR A 74 -22.43 3.51 3.80
CA THR A 74 -22.90 2.75 2.63
C THR A 74 -21.88 1.77 2.07
N ASN A 75 -20.62 1.84 2.49
CA ASN A 75 -19.55 0.99 2.00
C ASN A 75 -18.73 0.43 3.18
N ASN A 76 -18.62 -0.88 3.28
CA ASN A 76 -17.91 -1.54 4.38
C ASN A 76 -16.62 -2.27 3.94
N ASN A 77 -16.27 -2.23 2.67
CA ASN A 77 -15.08 -2.90 2.14
C ASN A 77 -13.76 -2.33 2.68
N TYR A 78 -13.79 -1.18 3.34
CA TYR A 78 -12.63 -0.63 4.05
C TYR A 78 -12.20 -1.49 5.24
N PHE A 79 -13.03 -2.39 5.74
CA PHE A 79 -12.65 -3.33 6.79
C PHE A 79 -11.49 -4.25 6.40
N LEU A 80 -11.22 -4.40 5.11
CA LEU A 80 -10.07 -5.15 4.63
C LEU A 80 -8.77 -4.76 5.34
N ILE A 81 -8.57 -3.48 5.62
CA ILE A 81 -7.32 -2.97 6.19
C ILE A 81 -7.03 -3.53 7.60
N ASN A 82 -8.05 -4.02 8.30
CA ASN A 82 -7.91 -4.53 9.67
C ASN A 82 -7.22 -5.90 9.75
N VAL A 83 -7.08 -6.63 8.63
CA VAL A 83 -6.50 -7.98 8.66
C VAL A 83 -4.98 -7.99 8.55
N PHE A 84 -4.36 -6.86 8.28
CA PHE A 84 -2.93 -6.76 8.02
C PHE A 84 -2.12 -6.37 9.26
N GLU A 85 -0.86 -6.81 9.31
CA GLU A 85 0.08 -6.38 10.34
C GLU A 85 0.45 -4.91 10.10
N PHE A 86 0.38 -4.09 11.15
CA PHE A 86 0.83 -2.70 11.08
C PHE A 86 2.32 -2.61 11.40
N LEU A 87 3.08 -1.97 10.53
CA LEU A 87 4.49 -1.68 10.73
C LEU A 87 4.68 -0.21 11.07
N ALA A 88 5.28 0.05 12.24
CA ALA A 88 5.66 1.39 12.63
C ALA A 88 6.90 1.86 11.84
N THR A 89 6.92 3.13 11.50
CA THR A 89 8.09 3.81 10.95
C THR A 89 8.76 4.63 12.04
N ASP A 90 9.99 5.07 11.80
CA ASP A 90 10.72 5.86 12.75
C ASP A 90 11.45 7.05 12.09
N ARG A 91 12.18 7.78 12.91
CA ARG A 91 12.88 9.01 12.50
C ARG A 91 13.90 8.80 11.37
N THR A 92 14.39 7.59 11.15
CA THR A 92 15.38 7.32 10.09
C THR A 92 14.85 7.65 8.70
N LEU A 93 13.54 7.61 8.50
CA LEU A 93 12.92 7.98 7.22
C LEU A 93 13.25 9.41 6.79
N ILE A 94 13.47 10.32 7.73
CA ILE A 94 13.76 11.73 7.40
C ILE A 94 14.96 11.83 6.46
N ASN A 95 15.97 11.02 6.67
CA ASN A 95 17.19 11.02 5.86
C ASN A 95 17.13 10.06 4.68
N GLU A 96 16.42 8.95 4.81
CA GLU A 96 16.34 7.90 3.79
C GLU A 96 15.44 8.29 2.62
N VAL A 97 14.30 8.93 2.88
CA VAL A 97 13.33 9.27 1.85
C VAL A 97 13.93 10.13 0.72
N PRO A 98 14.65 11.23 1.01
CA PRO A 98 15.25 12.03 -0.05
C PRO A 98 16.27 11.26 -0.90
N ILE A 99 16.95 10.27 -0.32
CA ILE A 99 17.91 9.44 -1.05
C ILE A 99 17.20 8.68 -2.16
N TYR A 100 16.08 8.00 -1.84
CA TYR A 100 15.32 7.24 -2.82
C TYR A 100 14.59 8.12 -3.84
N MET A 101 14.08 9.27 -3.40
CA MET A 101 13.46 10.24 -4.31
C MET A 101 14.45 10.70 -5.39
N LYS A 102 15.67 11.04 -4.98
CA LYS A 102 16.71 11.50 -5.91
C LYS A 102 17.25 10.38 -6.79
N LYS A 103 17.45 9.19 -6.20
CA LYS A 103 18.07 8.06 -6.90
C LYS A 103 17.18 7.50 -7.99
N TYR A 104 15.87 7.43 -7.75
CA TYR A 104 14.92 6.74 -8.63
C TYR A 104 13.85 7.67 -9.21
N ASN A 105 13.96 8.97 -8.97
CA ASN A 105 12.97 9.95 -9.42
C ASN A 105 11.54 9.59 -8.94
N LEU A 106 11.43 9.22 -7.67
CA LEU A 106 10.16 8.85 -7.05
C LEU A 106 9.52 10.03 -6.33
N LEU A 107 8.20 10.03 -6.27
CA LEU A 107 7.46 10.88 -5.35
C LEU A 107 7.61 10.36 -3.90
N SER A 108 7.24 11.18 -2.94
CA SER A 108 7.53 10.93 -1.52
C SER A 108 6.92 9.64 -0.99
N ASN A 109 5.68 9.31 -1.34
CA ASN A 109 5.02 8.12 -0.81
C ASN A 109 5.71 6.83 -1.26
N ASP A 110 6.11 6.75 -2.53
CA ASP A 110 6.82 5.59 -3.06
C ASP A 110 8.22 5.46 -2.44
N ALA A 111 8.89 6.59 -2.24
CA ALA A 111 10.18 6.61 -1.55
C ALA A 111 10.06 6.16 -0.08
N ILE A 112 8.98 6.54 0.61
CA ILE A 112 8.68 6.07 1.98
C ILE A 112 8.47 4.55 1.99
N ILE A 113 7.76 4.00 1.01
CA ILE A 113 7.53 2.55 0.90
C ILE A 113 8.85 1.80 0.76
N LEU A 114 9.74 2.24 -0.13
CA LEU A 114 11.06 1.64 -0.27
C LEU A 114 11.89 1.75 1.01
N ALA A 115 11.93 2.93 1.61
CA ALA A 115 12.65 3.16 2.85
C ALA A 115 12.11 2.27 3.97
N THR A 116 10.81 2.05 4.04
CA THR A 116 10.17 1.16 5.01
C THR A 116 10.60 -0.29 4.81
N CYS A 117 10.63 -0.77 3.57
CA CYS A 117 11.16 -2.10 3.27
C CYS A 117 12.59 -2.25 3.79
N LYS A 118 13.46 -1.29 3.54
CA LYS A 118 14.84 -1.34 3.98
C LYS A 118 14.95 -1.28 5.52
N LEU A 119 14.18 -0.43 6.16
CA LEU A 119 14.17 -0.29 7.62
C LEU A 119 13.80 -1.60 8.33
N HIS A 120 12.83 -2.31 7.81
CA HIS A 120 12.33 -3.55 8.41
C HIS A 120 12.98 -4.83 7.84
N GLY A 121 13.94 -4.69 6.92
CA GLY A 121 14.55 -5.85 6.26
C GLY A 121 13.56 -6.66 5.41
N ILE A 122 12.54 -6.02 4.89
CA ILE A 122 11.53 -6.64 4.03
C ILE A 122 12.07 -6.72 2.61
N THR A 123 12.06 -7.93 2.05
CA THR A 123 12.59 -8.20 0.71
C THR A 123 11.51 -8.46 -0.33
N GLN A 124 10.24 -8.33 0.04
CA GLN A 124 9.11 -8.52 -0.87
C GLN A 124 8.13 -7.37 -0.72
N LEU A 125 7.82 -6.71 -1.83
CA LEU A 125 6.81 -5.65 -1.94
C LEU A 125 5.74 -6.09 -2.93
N ALA A 126 4.47 -6.03 -2.55
CA ALA A 126 3.36 -6.24 -3.46
C ALA A 126 2.83 -4.89 -3.96
N SER A 127 2.89 -4.66 -5.25
CA SER A 127 2.40 -3.43 -5.90
C SER A 127 2.08 -3.68 -7.37
N HIS A 128 1.02 -3.05 -7.85
CA HIS A 128 0.72 -3.00 -9.29
C HIS A 128 1.34 -1.79 -9.99
N ASP A 129 2.02 -0.92 -9.24
CA ASP A 129 2.64 0.28 -9.79
C ASP A 129 3.98 -0.07 -10.45
N SER A 130 4.07 0.21 -11.76
CA SER A 130 5.29 -0.04 -12.54
C SER A 130 6.49 0.82 -12.11
N ASP A 131 6.26 1.91 -11.37
CA ASP A 131 7.33 2.77 -10.88
C ASP A 131 8.25 2.04 -9.88
N PHE A 132 7.80 0.94 -9.28
CA PHE A 132 8.60 0.11 -8.39
C PHE A 132 9.51 -0.91 -9.10
N ILE A 133 9.34 -1.16 -10.39
CA ILE A 133 10.10 -2.22 -11.10
C ILE A 133 11.61 -1.99 -10.99
N ILE A 134 12.08 -0.83 -11.40
CA ILE A 134 13.53 -0.51 -11.38
C ILE A 134 14.05 -0.35 -9.94
N PRO A 135 13.40 0.42 -9.06
CA PRO A 135 13.87 0.56 -7.69
C PRO A 135 13.95 -0.76 -6.93
N CYS A 136 12.94 -1.61 -7.02
CA CYS A 136 12.94 -2.91 -6.35
C CYS A 136 14.08 -3.79 -6.84
N GLN A 137 14.28 -3.87 -8.15
CA GLN A 137 15.37 -4.63 -8.73
C GLN A 137 16.74 -4.15 -8.22
N ALA A 138 16.95 -2.84 -8.17
CA ALA A 138 18.20 -2.24 -7.73
C ALA A 138 18.45 -2.43 -6.22
N GLU A 139 17.40 -2.44 -5.41
CA GLU A 139 17.49 -2.56 -3.94
C GLU A 139 17.37 -3.99 -3.42
N GLY A 140 17.29 -4.99 -4.30
CA GLY A 140 17.19 -6.39 -3.91
C GLY A 140 15.82 -6.75 -3.30
N ILE A 141 14.77 -6.06 -3.73
CA ILE A 141 13.40 -6.30 -3.31
C ILE A 141 12.67 -7.01 -4.46
N GLU A 142 12.04 -8.14 -4.16
CA GLU A 142 11.18 -8.83 -5.12
C GLU A 142 9.85 -8.09 -5.21
N LEU A 143 9.50 -7.62 -6.39
CA LEU A 143 8.21 -6.99 -6.65
C LEU A 143 7.20 -8.05 -7.04
N LEU A 144 6.18 -8.24 -6.17
CA LEU A 144 5.06 -9.12 -6.44
C LEU A 144 3.95 -8.31 -7.10
N ARG A 145 3.52 -8.75 -8.26
CA ARG A 145 2.44 -8.09 -9.00
C ARG A 145 1.66 -9.12 -9.79
N GLU A 146 0.40 -8.80 -10.05
CA GLU A 146 -0.45 -9.61 -10.90
C GLU A 146 -0.21 -9.21 -12.36
N GLU A 147 0.20 -10.17 -13.18
CA GLU A 147 0.36 -9.95 -14.62
C GLU A 147 -1.00 -9.86 -15.31
N GLU A 148 -1.06 -9.01 -16.35
CA GLU A 148 -2.25 -8.86 -17.19
C GLU A 148 -2.45 -10.06 -18.13
#